data_a83ca66c8d3d16bd2ad78c16b97c845e
#
_entry.id   a83ca66c8d3d16bd2ad78c16b97c845e
#
_cell.length_a   1.000
_cell.length_b   1.000
_cell.length_c   1.000
_cell.angle_alpha   90.00
_cell.angle_beta   90.00
_cell.angle_gamma   90.00
#
_symmetry.space_group_name_H-M   'P 1'
#
loop_
_entity.id
_entity.type
_entity.pdbx_description
1 polymer ?
#
loop_
_entity_poly.entity_id
_entity_poly.type
_entity_poly.pdbx_seq_one_letter_code
_entity_poly.pdbx_strand_id
1 'polypeptide(L)'
;MSYYGTNDFSYNSDFNLRIRDIKKGNLDFGWLDRAREEVKVRRADPRRGLTLEDCEVGEYSIENTEEVVRENRGVAPRGALLAEGTEQPDLGPSLNKKSDVWAYRVQSYWEEAMSRQWNATTDVPWGDMDKYEIPEDIEVAFCQLCTLLSEVEMIATDLPAKWSHHMNSYFQDVKNFIATQAIDEARHAEVFRKRALAGAGLFRASVRGEHALKGILEADSYSEGSVFLHVLGEGFILTLFRSSEY
;
A
#
# COMPACT_ATOMS: atom_id res chain seq x y z
N MET A 1 9.29 -27.23 9.84
CA MET A 1 8.45 -26.84 10.99
C MET A 1 7.25 -26.07 10.43
N SER A 2 6.01 -26.52 10.71
CA SER A 2 4.83 -25.79 10.31
C SER A 2 4.79 -24.48 11.12
N TYR A 3 4.77 -23.35 10.46
CA TYR A 3 4.65 -22.02 11.10
C TYR A 3 3.29 -21.83 11.80
N TYR A 4 2.32 -22.63 11.39
CA TYR A 4 1.04 -22.77 12.09
C TYR A 4 1.22 -23.92 13.06
N GLY A 5 1.47 -23.58 14.35
CA GLY A 5 1.28 -24.53 15.41
C GLY A 5 -0.05 -25.23 15.17
N THR A 6 -0.19 -26.45 15.60
CA THR A 6 -1.44 -27.19 15.62
C THR A 6 -2.45 -26.48 16.54
N ASN A 7 -2.84 -25.27 16.17
CA ASN A 7 -3.98 -24.61 16.78
C ASN A 7 -5.18 -25.39 16.32
N ASP A 8 -5.48 -26.33 17.11
CA ASP A 8 -6.64 -27.16 16.99
C ASP A 8 -7.87 -26.28 17.15
N PHE A 9 -8.50 -25.90 16.05
CA PHE A 9 -9.79 -25.26 16.06
C PHE A 9 -10.92 -26.21 16.51
N SER A 10 -10.55 -27.42 16.94
CA SER A 10 -11.50 -28.46 17.36
C SER A 10 -12.36 -28.07 18.56
N TYR A 11 -11.95 -27.06 19.33
CA TYR A 11 -12.77 -26.51 20.42
C TYR A 11 -13.90 -25.58 19.91
N ASN A 12 -13.85 -25.12 18.64
CA ASN A 12 -14.89 -24.27 18.08
C ASN A 12 -15.98 -25.14 17.44
N SER A 13 -17.15 -25.22 18.11
CA SER A 13 -18.30 -26.03 17.66
C SER A 13 -18.79 -25.63 16.28
N ASP A 14 -18.83 -24.33 15.97
CA ASP A 14 -19.30 -23.81 14.69
C ASP A 14 -18.35 -24.16 13.57
N PHE A 15 -17.04 -24.07 13.83
CA PHE A 15 -16.01 -24.50 12.88
C PHE A 15 -16.17 -25.98 12.55
N ASN A 16 -16.34 -26.84 13.56
CA ASN A 16 -16.53 -28.27 13.39
C ASN A 16 -17.82 -28.63 12.64
N LEU A 17 -18.91 -27.87 12.85
CA LEU A 17 -20.15 -28.02 12.10
C LEU A 17 -19.92 -27.69 10.63
N ARG A 18 -19.30 -26.56 10.32
CA ARG A 18 -18.97 -26.15 8.95
C ARG A 18 -18.05 -27.15 8.24
N ILE A 19 -17.02 -27.65 8.93
CA ILE A 19 -16.13 -28.70 8.36
C ILE A 19 -16.91 -29.99 8.08
N ARG A 20 -17.85 -30.39 8.94
CA ARG A 20 -18.73 -31.54 8.68
C ARG A 20 -19.63 -31.34 7.46
N ASP A 21 -20.17 -30.15 7.31
CA ASP A 21 -21.03 -29.82 6.16
C ASP A 21 -20.24 -29.79 4.85
N ILE A 22 -19.01 -29.23 4.88
CA ILE A 22 -18.08 -29.31 3.75
C ILE A 22 -17.81 -30.77 3.36
N LYS A 23 -17.48 -31.61 4.32
CA LYS A 23 -17.15 -33.03 4.09
C LYS A 23 -18.35 -33.84 3.57
N LYS A 24 -19.57 -33.44 3.88
CA LYS A 24 -20.79 -34.06 3.40
C LYS A 24 -21.30 -33.52 2.07
N GLY A 25 -20.64 -32.50 1.53
CA GLY A 25 -21.09 -31.81 0.32
C GLY A 25 -22.37 -30.98 0.52
N ASN A 26 -22.71 -30.64 1.78
CA ASN A 26 -23.93 -29.91 2.13
C ASN A 26 -23.71 -28.38 2.18
N LEU A 27 -22.60 -27.88 1.69
CA LEU A 27 -22.41 -26.43 1.58
C LEU A 27 -23.27 -25.90 0.44
N ASP A 28 -24.21 -25.07 0.84
CA ASP A 28 -24.89 -24.20 -0.08
C ASP A 28 -24.05 -22.94 -0.31
N PHE A 29 -23.53 -22.81 -1.53
CA PHE A 29 -22.83 -21.64 -2.01
C PHE A 29 -23.72 -20.76 -2.89
N GLY A 30 -25.04 -20.81 -2.71
CA GLY A 30 -26.00 -20.01 -3.47
C GLY A 30 -25.68 -18.52 -3.46
N TRP A 31 -24.99 -18.03 -2.42
CA TRP A 31 -24.45 -16.68 -2.37
C TRP A 31 -23.29 -16.43 -3.35
N LEU A 32 -22.71 -17.46 -3.97
CA LEU A 32 -21.72 -17.37 -5.03
C LEU A 32 -22.36 -17.45 -6.43
N ASP A 33 -23.66 -17.26 -6.52
CA ASP A 33 -24.32 -17.19 -7.82
C ASP A 33 -23.70 -16.11 -8.70
N ARG A 34 -23.78 -16.35 -10.01
CA ARG A 34 -23.15 -15.45 -10.97
C ARG A 34 -23.66 -14.03 -10.78
N ALA A 35 -22.74 -13.09 -10.81
CA ALA A 35 -23.08 -11.69 -11.03
C ALA A 35 -23.99 -11.54 -12.27
N ARG A 36 -24.73 -10.44 -12.36
CA ARG A 36 -25.63 -10.15 -13.48
C ARG A 36 -24.93 -10.39 -14.82
N GLU A 37 -25.70 -10.75 -15.85
CA GLU A 37 -25.19 -10.97 -17.21
C GLU A 37 -24.45 -9.74 -17.79
N GLU A 38 -24.74 -8.54 -17.27
CA GLU A 38 -24.06 -7.31 -17.64
C GLU A 38 -22.58 -7.29 -17.21
N VAL A 39 -22.21 -8.04 -16.18
CA VAL A 39 -20.83 -8.22 -15.76
C VAL A 39 -20.15 -9.23 -16.66
N LYS A 40 -19.70 -8.76 -17.81
CA LYS A 40 -19.12 -9.61 -18.84
C LYS A 40 -17.76 -10.14 -18.44
N VAL A 41 -17.49 -11.39 -18.85
CA VAL A 41 -16.14 -11.96 -18.77
C VAL A 41 -15.16 -11.05 -19.55
N ARG A 42 -14.09 -10.64 -18.88
CA ARG A 42 -12.98 -9.93 -19.49
C ARG A 42 -11.91 -10.92 -19.93
N ARG A 43 -11.39 -10.73 -21.12
CA ARG A 43 -10.25 -11.51 -21.61
C ARG A 43 -8.99 -10.67 -21.53
N ALA A 44 -7.93 -11.28 -21.03
CA ALA A 44 -6.63 -10.65 -21.01
C ALA A 44 -6.14 -10.32 -22.44
N ASP A 45 -5.62 -9.13 -22.62
CA ASP A 45 -4.89 -8.79 -23.84
C ASP A 45 -3.57 -9.59 -23.89
N PRO A 46 -3.20 -10.20 -25.03
CA PRO A 46 -1.99 -11.03 -25.12
C PRO A 46 -0.68 -10.30 -24.82
N ARG A 47 -0.65 -8.97 -24.95
CA ARG A 47 0.56 -8.15 -24.75
C ARG A 47 0.62 -7.47 -23.39
N ARG A 48 -0.50 -6.89 -22.94
CA ARG A 48 -0.56 -6.13 -21.70
C ARG A 48 -1.23 -6.86 -20.52
N GLY A 49 -1.82 -8.04 -20.75
CA GLY A 49 -2.53 -8.78 -19.73
C GLY A 49 -3.93 -8.21 -19.43
N LEU A 50 -4.37 -8.38 -18.20
CA LEU A 50 -5.62 -7.84 -17.66
C LEU A 50 -5.26 -6.79 -16.61
N THR A 51 -5.51 -5.53 -16.89
CA THR A 51 -5.14 -4.40 -16.04
C THR A 51 -6.19 -4.12 -14.97
N LEU A 52 -5.85 -3.29 -13.99
CA LEU A 52 -6.78 -2.83 -12.96
C LEU A 52 -7.97 -2.06 -13.58
N GLU A 53 -7.75 -1.29 -14.64
CA GLU A 53 -8.79 -0.60 -15.39
C GLU A 53 -9.80 -1.59 -16.01
N ASP A 54 -9.34 -2.74 -16.49
CA ASP A 54 -10.21 -3.79 -17.03
C ASP A 54 -11.11 -4.41 -15.94
N CYS A 55 -10.79 -4.23 -14.66
CA CYS A 55 -11.61 -4.68 -13.54
C CYS A 55 -12.82 -3.77 -13.27
N GLU A 56 -12.90 -2.61 -13.90
CA GLU A 56 -14.06 -1.73 -13.80
C GLU A 56 -15.21 -2.30 -14.64
N VAL A 57 -16.27 -2.71 -13.98
CA VAL A 57 -17.41 -3.38 -14.62
C VAL A 57 -18.72 -2.81 -14.14
N GLY A 58 -19.67 -2.67 -15.09
CA GLY A 58 -21.02 -2.21 -14.81
C GLY A 58 -21.07 -0.81 -14.20
N GLU A 59 -21.92 -0.63 -13.22
CA GLU A 59 -22.14 0.64 -12.51
C GLU A 59 -20.99 1.05 -11.57
N TYR A 60 -20.01 0.16 -11.37
CA TYR A 60 -18.85 0.41 -10.51
C TYR A 60 -17.67 1.06 -11.23
N SER A 61 -17.86 1.50 -12.46
CA SER A 61 -16.87 2.33 -13.13
C SER A 61 -16.67 3.63 -12.38
N ILE A 62 -15.41 4.05 -12.23
CA ILE A 62 -15.08 5.33 -11.59
C ILE A 62 -15.67 6.53 -12.35
N GLU A 63 -15.90 6.40 -13.66
CA GLU A 63 -16.55 7.42 -14.47
C GLU A 63 -18.00 7.66 -14.03
N ASN A 64 -18.66 6.62 -13.58
CA ASN A 64 -20.04 6.66 -13.09
C ASN A 64 -20.15 6.91 -11.59
N THR A 65 -19.00 6.99 -10.88
CA THR A 65 -18.99 7.22 -9.45
C THR A 65 -19.37 8.67 -9.16
N GLU A 66 -20.40 8.88 -8.34
CA GLU A 66 -20.77 10.20 -7.85
C GLU A 66 -19.61 10.88 -7.12
N GLU A 67 -19.59 12.23 -7.13
CA GLU A 67 -18.58 13.01 -6.40
C GLU A 67 -18.56 12.65 -4.90
N VAL A 68 -19.73 12.40 -4.31
CA VAL A 68 -19.86 11.95 -2.93
C VAL A 68 -20.46 10.55 -2.90
N VAL A 69 -19.66 9.57 -2.53
CA VAL A 69 -20.10 8.18 -2.36
C VAL A 69 -20.68 8.01 -0.96
N ARG A 70 -21.97 7.76 -0.87
CA ARG A 70 -22.68 7.58 0.42
C ARG A 70 -22.87 6.11 0.79
N GLU A 71 -22.89 5.22 -0.19
CA GLU A 71 -23.03 3.81 0.06
C GLU A 71 -21.72 3.23 0.59
N ASN A 72 -21.82 2.53 1.70
CA ASN A 72 -20.73 1.72 2.20
C ASN A 72 -20.98 0.26 1.84
N ARG A 73 -20.34 -0.21 0.77
CA ARG A 73 -20.44 -1.62 0.35
C ARG A 73 -19.45 -2.53 1.10
N GLY A 74 -18.89 -2.04 2.16
CA GLY A 74 -17.80 -2.72 2.83
C GLY A 74 -16.63 -2.93 1.87
N VAL A 75 -16.09 -4.13 1.83
CA VAL A 75 -14.98 -4.51 0.93
C VAL A 75 -15.43 -5.46 -0.20
N ALA A 76 -16.72 -5.45 -0.53
CA ALA A 76 -17.22 -6.29 -1.62
C ALA A 76 -16.48 -5.95 -2.94
N PRO A 77 -16.05 -6.96 -3.71
CA PRO A 77 -15.41 -6.73 -4.98
C PRO A 77 -16.33 -5.95 -5.92
N ARG A 78 -15.77 -5.05 -6.72
CA ARG A 78 -16.51 -4.33 -7.75
C ARG A 78 -17.19 -5.33 -8.71
N GLY A 79 -18.43 -5.04 -9.08
CA GLY A 79 -19.24 -5.89 -9.94
C GLY A 79 -19.83 -7.13 -9.27
N ALA A 80 -19.45 -7.44 -8.03
CA ALA A 80 -20.09 -8.52 -7.29
C ALA A 80 -21.48 -8.09 -6.83
N LEU A 81 -22.46 -9.01 -6.98
CA LEU A 81 -23.75 -8.88 -6.34
C LEU A 81 -23.63 -9.22 -4.87
N LEU A 82 -24.27 -8.43 -4.03
CA LEU A 82 -24.39 -8.75 -2.62
C LEU A 82 -25.48 -9.83 -2.46
N ALA A 83 -25.22 -10.80 -1.59
CA ALA A 83 -26.21 -11.80 -1.25
C ALA A 83 -27.44 -11.11 -0.61
N GLU A 84 -28.66 -11.56 -0.98
CA GLU A 84 -29.89 -11.03 -0.40
C GLU A 84 -29.89 -11.17 1.12
N GLY A 85 -30.37 -10.15 1.82
CA GLY A 85 -30.44 -10.12 3.29
C GLY A 85 -29.10 -9.98 4.00
N THR A 86 -28.01 -9.71 3.28
CA THR A 86 -26.71 -9.46 3.89
C THR A 86 -26.59 -7.99 4.26
N GLU A 87 -26.49 -7.70 5.56
CA GLU A 87 -26.09 -6.36 6.00
C GLU A 87 -24.60 -6.15 5.76
N GLN A 88 -24.26 -5.06 5.08
CA GLN A 88 -22.88 -4.66 4.91
C GLN A 88 -22.37 -4.01 6.21
N PRO A 89 -21.19 -4.41 6.72
CA PRO A 89 -20.64 -3.74 7.89
C PRO A 89 -20.30 -2.30 7.53
N ASP A 90 -20.70 -1.37 8.38
CA ASP A 90 -20.17 -0.01 8.29
C ASP A 90 -18.72 -0.02 8.80
N LEU A 91 -17.78 0.13 7.85
CA LEU A 91 -16.34 0.20 8.17
C LEU A 91 -15.88 1.60 8.54
N GLY A 92 -16.82 2.58 8.59
CA GLY A 92 -16.58 3.93 9.04
C GLY A 92 -15.64 4.76 8.14
N PRO A 93 -15.73 4.67 6.78
CA PRO A 93 -14.89 5.51 5.95
C PRO A 93 -15.29 6.99 6.13
N SER A 94 -14.29 7.86 6.24
CA SER A 94 -14.48 9.31 6.35
C SER A 94 -14.17 10.04 5.05
N LEU A 95 -13.37 9.44 4.16
CA LEU A 95 -13.04 9.97 2.84
C LEU A 95 -13.99 9.40 1.80
N ASN A 96 -15.11 10.10 1.60
CA ASN A 96 -16.20 9.69 0.74
C ASN A 96 -16.34 10.57 -0.51
N LYS A 97 -15.52 11.61 -0.64
CA LYS A 97 -15.56 12.56 -1.72
C LYS A 97 -14.45 12.27 -2.72
N LYS A 98 -14.83 12.11 -4.00
CA LYS A 98 -13.93 11.74 -5.09
C LYS A 98 -12.79 12.74 -5.27
N SER A 99 -13.09 14.05 -5.21
CA SER A 99 -12.08 15.11 -5.34
C SER A 99 -11.03 15.12 -4.23
N ASP A 100 -11.31 14.51 -3.08
CA ASP A 100 -10.37 14.49 -1.94
C ASP A 100 -9.34 13.38 -2.07
N VAL A 101 -9.60 12.35 -2.90
CA VAL A 101 -8.77 11.14 -2.98
C VAL A 101 -8.38 10.77 -4.39
N TRP A 102 -9.19 11.10 -5.41
CA TRP A 102 -8.98 10.59 -6.75
C TRP A 102 -7.93 11.38 -7.52
N ALA A 103 -7.00 10.65 -8.13
CA ALA A 103 -6.01 11.21 -9.06
C ALA A 103 -6.26 10.69 -10.48
N TYR A 104 -6.04 11.57 -11.47
CA TYR A 104 -6.09 11.18 -12.87
C TYR A 104 -5.08 10.05 -13.13
N ARG A 105 -5.51 8.99 -13.84
CA ARG A 105 -4.68 7.84 -14.20
C ARG A 105 -4.16 7.00 -13.01
N VAL A 106 -4.81 7.04 -11.86
CA VAL A 106 -4.37 6.27 -10.68
C VAL A 106 -4.20 4.77 -10.96
N GLN A 107 -5.06 4.18 -11.82
CA GLN A 107 -4.93 2.78 -12.22
C GLN A 107 -3.63 2.50 -12.99
N SER A 108 -3.26 3.41 -13.91
CA SER A 108 -2.00 3.25 -14.65
C SER A 108 -0.77 3.43 -13.75
N TYR A 109 -0.85 4.26 -12.73
CA TYR A 109 0.22 4.39 -11.73
C TYR A 109 0.36 3.14 -10.87
N TRP A 110 -0.74 2.46 -10.56
CA TRP A 110 -0.68 1.14 -9.93
C TRP A 110 0.09 0.14 -10.80
N GLU A 111 -0.27 0.02 -12.08
CA GLU A 111 0.41 -0.89 -13.02
C GLU A 111 1.89 -0.55 -13.16
N GLU A 112 2.23 0.73 -13.26
CA GLU A 112 3.60 1.22 -13.33
C GLU A 112 4.37 0.86 -12.04
N ALA A 113 3.83 1.13 -10.87
CA ALA A 113 4.44 0.81 -9.59
C ALA A 113 4.69 -0.69 -9.46
N MET A 114 3.72 -1.54 -9.84
CA MET A 114 3.88 -2.99 -9.80
C MET A 114 4.96 -3.49 -10.77
N SER A 115 5.09 -2.86 -11.94
CA SER A 115 6.10 -3.25 -12.93
C SER A 115 7.53 -2.85 -12.56
N ARG A 116 7.71 -1.89 -11.66
CA ARG A 116 9.01 -1.35 -11.22
C ARG A 116 9.45 -1.83 -9.84
N GLN A 117 8.83 -2.88 -9.32
CA GLN A 117 9.24 -3.44 -8.03
C GLN A 117 10.66 -4.00 -8.09
N TRP A 118 11.43 -3.77 -7.04
CA TRP A 118 12.79 -4.25 -6.88
C TRP A 118 13.03 -4.75 -5.45
N ASN A 119 14.07 -5.56 -5.27
CA ASN A 119 14.42 -6.19 -4.01
C ASN A 119 15.68 -5.55 -3.42
N ALA A 120 15.55 -4.93 -2.24
CA ALA A 120 16.67 -4.27 -1.56
C ALA A 120 17.82 -5.21 -1.16
N THR A 121 17.61 -6.54 -1.18
CA THR A 121 18.64 -7.53 -0.87
C THR A 121 19.44 -7.93 -2.10
N THR A 122 18.75 -8.16 -3.23
CA THR A 122 19.35 -8.80 -4.42
C THR A 122 19.64 -7.83 -5.55
N ASP A 123 18.87 -6.75 -5.68
CA ASP A 123 18.95 -5.87 -6.83
C ASP A 123 19.89 -4.67 -6.60
N VAL A 124 20.29 -4.43 -5.35
CA VAL A 124 21.35 -3.47 -5.01
C VAL A 124 22.69 -4.20 -5.00
N PRO A 125 23.70 -3.71 -5.75
CA PRO A 125 24.98 -4.38 -5.89
C PRO A 125 25.88 -4.15 -4.65
N TRP A 126 25.47 -4.66 -3.48
CA TRP A 126 26.18 -4.50 -2.22
C TRP A 126 27.65 -4.92 -2.26
N GLY A 127 27.98 -5.95 -3.07
CA GLY A 127 29.36 -6.40 -3.24
C GLY A 127 30.24 -5.43 -4.03
N ASP A 128 29.69 -4.36 -4.59
CA ASP A 128 30.44 -3.35 -5.32
C ASP A 128 30.94 -2.20 -4.43
N MET A 129 30.51 -2.15 -3.18
CA MET A 129 30.88 -1.08 -2.24
C MET A 129 32.40 -0.98 -2.04
N ASP A 130 33.09 -2.11 -1.94
CA ASP A 130 34.54 -2.16 -1.77
C ASP A 130 35.34 -1.72 -3.01
N LYS A 131 34.68 -1.47 -4.13
CA LYS A 131 35.33 -1.00 -5.36
C LYS A 131 35.60 0.51 -5.37
N TYR A 132 35.01 1.24 -4.44
CA TYR A 132 35.10 2.69 -4.39
C TYR A 132 35.80 3.11 -3.10
N GLU A 133 36.89 3.85 -3.24
CA GLU A 133 37.53 4.50 -2.11
C GLU A 133 36.82 5.81 -1.79
N ILE A 134 36.00 5.80 -0.76
CA ILE A 134 35.32 6.99 -0.25
C ILE A 134 36.12 7.51 0.95
N PRO A 135 36.46 8.80 1.01
CA PRO A 135 37.13 9.40 2.21
C PRO A 135 36.30 9.10 3.48
N GLU A 136 36.99 8.78 4.57
CA GLU A 136 36.33 8.33 5.81
C GLU A 136 35.33 9.35 6.36
N ASP A 137 35.62 10.63 6.30
CA ASP A 137 34.73 11.70 6.73
C ASP A 137 33.45 11.78 5.88
N ILE A 138 33.56 11.56 4.59
CA ILE A 138 32.44 11.51 3.67
C ILE A 138 31.58 10.26 3.94
N GLU A 139 32.23 9.10 4.11
CA GLU A 139 31.52 7.84 4.42
C GLU A 139 30.75 7.94 5.74
N VAL A 140 31.39 8.52 6.77
CA VAL A 140 30.72 8.78 8.06
C VAL A 140 29.51 9.70 7.89
N ALA A 141 29.68 10.82 7.18
CA ALA A 141 28.57 11.75 6.94
C ALA A 141 27.42 11.10 6.16
N PHE A 142 27.73 10.27 5.16
CA PHE A 142 26.73 9.54 4.39
C PHE A 142 26.00 8.50 5.23
N CYS A 143 26.68 7.76 6.09
CA CYS A 143 26.06 6.81 7.00
C CYS A 143 25.19 7.49 8.08
N GLN A 144 25.58 8.70 8.53
CA GLN A 144 24.71 9.53 9.38
C GLN A 144 23.43 9.92 8.67
N LEU A 145 23.53 10.35 7.40
CA LEU A 145 22.38 10.66 6.57
C LEU A 145 21.49 9.43 6.36
N CYS A 146 22.06 8.28 6.00
CA CYS A 146 21.32 7.03 5.84
C CYS A 146 20.61 6.59 7.14
N THR A 147 21.22 6.83 8.30
CA THR A 147 20.59 6.56 9.59
C THR A 147 19.35 7.43 9.79
N LEU A 148 19.44 8.73 9.49
CA LEU A 148 18.31 9.64 9.56
C LEU A 148 17.21 9.24 8.56
N LEU A 149 17.59 9.00 7.31
CA LEU A 149 16.62 8.65 6.26
C LEU A 149 15.87 7.35 6.59
N SER A 150 16.54 6.34 7.16
CA SER A 150 15.85 5.11 7.57
C SER A 150 14.73 5.32 8.61
N GLU A 151 14.77 6.41 9.37
CA GLU A 151 13.69 6.80 10.29
C GLU A 151 12.60 7.61 9.59
N VAL A 152 12.99 8.52 8.70
CA VAL A 152 12.08 9.37 7.92
C VAL A 152 11.14 8.52 7.08
N GLU A 153 11.66 7.48 6.44
CA GLU A 153 10.88 6.55 5.61
C GLU A 153 9.81 5.78 6.39
N MET A 154 10.00 5.57 7.68
CA MET A 154 8.98 4.95 8.52
C MET A 154 7.76 5.86 8.69
N ILE A 155 7.96 7.17 8.79
CA ILE A 155 6.86 8.16 8.83
C ILE A 155 6.17 8.23 7.47
N ALA A 156 6.94 8.16 6.39
CA ALA A 156 6.41 8.10 5.03
C ALA A 156 5.58 6.82 4.78
N THR A 157 5.97 5.70 5.41
CA THR A 157 5.19 4.45 5.40
C THR A 157 3.86 4.59 6.15
N ASP A 158 3.87 5.27 7.30
CA ASP A 158 2.70 5.39 8.18
C ASP A 158 1.60 6.28 7.60
N LEU A 159 1.94 7.29 6.81
CA LEU A 159 0.96 8.21 6.22
C LEU A 159 -0.07 7.49 5.32
N PRO A 160 0.33 6.73 4.29
CA PRO A 160 -0.62 6.00 3.45
C PRO A 160 -1.38 4.93 4.23
N ALA A 161 -0.73 4.27 5.19
CA ALA A 161 -1.37 3.27 6.05
C ALA A 161 -2.50 3.89 6.88
N LYS A 162 -2.28 5.05 7.50
CA LYS A 162 -3.29 5.80 8.27
C LYS A 162 -4.53 6.09 7.43
N TRP A 163 -4.35 6.63 6.22
CA TRP A 163 -5.46 7.13 5.42
C TRP A 163 -6.16 6.06 4.58
N SER A 164 -5.49 4.95 4.28
CA SER A 164 -6.08 3.84 3.52
C SER A 164 -7.37 3.30 4.16
N HIS A 165 -7.41 3.20 5.49
CA HIS A 165 -8.59 2.77 6.22
C HIS A 165 -9.76 3.76 6.10
N HIS A 166 -9.47 5.06 6.05
CA HIS A 166 -10.48 6.10 5.99
C HIS A 166 -11.11 6.27 4.60
N MET A 167 -10.49 5.74 3.55
CA MET A 167 -11.02 5.87 2.19
C MET A 167 -12.18 4.92 1.98
N ASN A 168 -13.25 5.42 1.35
CA ASN A 168 -14.37 4.58 0.93
C ASN A 168 -13.89 3.47 -0.02
N SER A 169 -14.49 2.29 0.10
CA SER A 169 -14.13 1.12 -0.72
C SER A 169 -14.39 1.31 -2.23
N TYR A 170 -15.22 2.28 -2.60
CA TYR A 170 -15.37 2.68 -4.00
C TYR A 170 -14.08 3.22 -4.62
N PHE A 171 -13.17 3.77 -3.81
CA PHE A 171 -11.87 4.26 -4.26
C PHE A 171 -10.78 3.18 -4.14
N GLN A 172 -11.12 1.93 -4.46
CA GLN A 172 -10.20 0.80 -4.38
C GLN A 172 -8.90 1.04 -5.15
N ASP A 173 -8.97 1.68 -6.31
CA ASP A 173 -7.79 1.96 -7.14
C ASP A 173 -6.80 2.86 -6.42
N VAL A 174 -7.31 3.88 -5.70
CA VAL A 174 -6.48 4.76 -4.87
C VAL A 174 -5.89 3.99 -3.71
N LYS A 175 -6.68 3.15 -3.03
CA LYS A 175 -6.20 2.30 -1.92
C LYS A 175 -5.08 1.38 -2.38
N ASN A 176 -5.23 0.76 -3.55
CA ASN A 176 -4.20 -0.08 -4.13
C ASN A 176 -2.92 0.73 -4.43
N PHE A 177 -3.08 1.92 -5.04
CA PHE A 177 -1.94 2.76 -5.35
C PHE A 177 -1.18 3.23 -4.10
N ILE A 178 -1.85 3.71 -3.07
CA ILE A 178 -1.18 4.13 -1.82
C ILE A 178 -0.57 2.96 -1.05
N ALA A 179 -1.05 1.72 -1.26
CA ALA A 179 -0.40 0.54 -0.73
C ALA A 179 0.98 0.30 -1.37
N THR A 180 1.15 0.62 -2.66
CA THR A 180 2.49 0.57 -3.29
C THR A 180 3.44 1.59 -2.69
N GLN A 181 2.96 2.79 -2.36
CA GLN A 181 3.75 3.78 -1.64
C GLN A 181 4.25 3.22 -0.31
N ALA A 182 3.37 2.66 0.52
CA ALA A 182 3.78 2.08 1.80
C ALA A 182 4.84 0.97 1.64
N ILE A 183 4.79 0.17 0.56
CA ILE A 183 5.80 -0.83 0.24
C ILE A 183 7.13 -0.17 -0.17
N ASP A 184 7.06 0.87 -0.97
CA ASP A 184 8.25 1.58 -1.46
C ASP A 184 8.98 2.24 -0.29
N GLU A 185 8.28 2.95 0.60
CA GLU A 185 8.89 3.61 1.78
C GLU A 185 9.48 2.61 2.77
N ALA A 186 8.79 1.49 3.01
CA ALA A 186 9.34 0.42 3.84
C ALA A 186 10.64 -0.16 3.25
N ARG A 187 10.74 -0.26 1.92
CA ARG A 187 11.94 -0.71 1.21
C ARG A 187 13.04 0.36 1.22
N HIS A 188 12.69 1.65 1.14
CA HIS A 188 13.65 2.73 1.32
C HIS A 188 14.26 2.70 2.72
N ALA A 189 13.43 2.54 3.77
CA ALA A 189 13.92 2.37 5.13
C ALA A 189 14.90 1.19 5.26
N GLU A 190 14.60 0.06 4.61
CA GLU A 190 15.47 -1.12 4.58
C GLU A 190 16.80 -0.81 3.88
N VAL A 191 16.79 -0.18 2.72
CA VAL A 191 18.00 0.06 1.93
C VAL A 191 18.92 1.07 2.58
N PHE A 192 18.38 2.15 3.15
CA PHE A 192 19.20 3.13 3.89
C PHE A 192 19.84 2.51 5.13
N ARG A 193 19.10 1.70 5.86
CA ARG A 193 19.65 0.97 7.01
C ARG A 193 20.75 0.00 6.59
N LYS A 194 20.57 -0.74 5.50
CA LYS A 194 21.61 -1.63 4.95
C LYS A 194 22.83 -0.85 4.51
N ARG A 195 22.64 0.29 3.83
CA ARG A 195 23.75 1.13 3.39
C ARG A 195 24.60 1.64 4.56
N ALA A 196 23.97 2.09 5.63
CA ALA A 196 24.68 2.52 6.82
C ALA A 196 25.48 1.36 7.46
N LEU A 197 24.85 0.19 7.61
CA LEU A 197 25.48 -0.99 8.22
C LEU A 197 26.62 -1.57 7.37
N ALA A 198 26.52 -1.46 6.05
CA ALA A 198 27.56 -1.92 5.14
C ALA A 198 28.78 -0.95 5.06
N GLY A 199 28.60 0.30 5.51
CA GLY A 199 29.64 1.31 5.58
C GLY A 199 30.16 1.52 7.00
N ALA A 200 30.12 2.77 7.48
CA ALA A 200 30.62 3.15 8.80
C ALA A 200 29.72 2.74 9.99
N GLY A 201 28.54 2.17 9.72
CA GLY A 201 27.58 1.72 10.72
C GLY A 201 26.41 2.68 10.94
N LEU A 202 25.49 2.29 11.82
CA LEU A 202 24.39 3.16 12.26
C LEU A 202 24.87 4.15 13.31
N PHE A 203 24.40 5.38 13.20
CA PHE A 203 24.70 6.44 14.15
C PHE A 203 23.54 6.67 15.12
N ARG A 204 23.75 7.50 16.14
CA ARG A 204 22.67 7.86 17.04
C ARG A 204 21.66 8.74 16.32
N ALA A 205 20.42 8.32 16.37
CA ALA A 205 19.31 9.09 15.86
C ALA A 205 19.05 10.35 16.70
N SER A 206 18.53 11.37 16.05
CA SER A 206 18.06 12.58 16.71
C SER A 206 16.53 12.62 16.60
N VAL A 207 15.83 12.62 17.73
CA VAL A 207 14.36 12.81 17.79
C VAL A 207 13.86 14.13 17.17
N ARG A 208 14.78 15.00 16.74
CA ARG A 208 14.41 16.26 16.05
C ARG A 208 13.78 16.01 14.69
N GLY A 209 14.24 14.99 13.96
CA GLY A 209 13.60 14.56 12.70
C GLY A 209 12.17 14.12 12.92
N GLU A 210 11.96 13.24 13.89
CA GLU A 210 10.61 12.77 14.27
C GLU A 210 9.70 13.93 14.67
N HIS A 211 10.17 14.90 15.45
CA HIS A 211 9.37 16.08 15.82
C HIS A 211 9.00 16.94 14.60
N ALA A 212 9.92 17.13 13.66
CA ALA A 212 9.62 17.89 12.45
C ALA A 212 8.62 17.20 11.54
N LEU A 213 8.68 15.86 11.45
CA LEU A 213 7.81 15.06 10.59
C LEU A 213 6.51 14.65 11.26
N LYS A 214 6.39 14.78 12.58
CA LYS A 214 5.18 14.49 13.33
C LYS A 214 3.94 15.20 12.76
N GLY A 215 4.10 16.43 12.30
CA GLY A 215 3.05 17.20 11.65
C GLY A 215 2.42 16.51 10.43
N ILE A 216 3.16 15.64 9.73
CA ILE A 216 2.65 14.85 8.61
C ILE A 216 1.59 13.85 9.11
N LEU A 217 1.89 13.16 10.23
CA LEU A 217 0.96 12.19 10.82
C LEU A 217 -0.16 12.85 11.60
N GLU A 218 0.04 14.07 12.09
CA GLU A 218 -0.97 14.86 12.82
C GLU A 218 -1.85 15.70 11.89
N ALA A 219 -1.61 15.69 10.58
CA ALA A 219 -2.43 16.41 9.61
C ALA A 219 -3.92 16.07 9.77
N ASP A 220 -4.78 17.07 9.68
CA ASP A 220 -6.23 16.97 9.86
C ASP A 220 -6.92 16.32 8.65
N SER A 221 -6.26 16.30 7.49
CA SER A 221 -6.79 15.73 6.26
C SER A 221 -5.74 14.96 5.46
N TYR A 222 -6.22 14.02 4.64
CA TYR A 222 -5.37 13.30 3.69
C TYR A 222 -4.61 14.25 2.74
N SER A 223 -5.30 15.26 2.21
CA SER A 223 -4.68 16.23 1.31
C SER A 223 -3.58 17.04 1.98
N GLU A 224 -3.77 17.46 3.22
CA GLU A 224 -2.77 18.21 3.98
C GLU A 224 -1.53 17.35 4.26
N GLY A 225 -1.72 16.13 4.79
CA GLY A 225 -0.62 15.19 5.02
C GLY A 225 0.13 14.85 3.74
N SER A 226 -0.59 14.67 2.63
CA SER A 226 0.00 14.42 1.32
C SER A 226 0.83 15.60 0.80
N VAL A 227 0.39 16.84 1.00
CA VAL A 227 1.19 18.01 0.65
C VAL A 227 2.46 18.09 1.50
N PHE A 228 2.36 17.85 2.79
CA PHE A 228 3.52 17.87 3.67
C PHE A 228 4.54 16.78 3.29
N LEU A 229 4.10 15.58 3.02
CA LEU A 229 5.01 14.50 2.62
C LEU A 229 5.49 14.67 1.17
N HIS A 230 4.58 14.61 0.20
CA HIS A 230 4.98 14.45 -1.19
C HIS A 230 5.48 15.73 -1.87
N VAL A 231 5.04 16.91 -1.40
CA VAL A 231 5.49 18.18 -1.99
C VAL A 231 6.65 18.77 -1.21
N LEU A 232 6.53 18.88 0.10
CA LEU A 232 7.54 19.53 0.92
C LEU A 232 8.65 18.54 1.32
N GLY A 233 8.30 17.36 1.86
CA GLY A 233 9.25 16.34 2.30
C GLY A 233 10.07 15.79 1.14
N GLU A 234 9.41 15.20 0.14
CA GLU A 234 10.06 14.63 -1.03
C GLU A 234 10.82 15.68 -1.84
N GLY A 235 10.25 16.89 -1.99
CA GLY A 235 10.94 17.99 -2.67
C GLY A 235 12.26 18.37 -2.00
N PHE A 236 12.31 18.34 -0.67
CA PHE A 236 13.54 18.54 0.09
C PHE A 236 14.53 17.39 -0.10
N ILE A 237 14.08 16.14 0.05
CA ILE A 237 14.92 14.94 -0.09
C ILE A 237 15.51 14.83 -1.50
N LEU A 238 14.71 15.03 -2.54
CA LEU A 238 15.20 15.03 -3.92
C LEU A 238 16.25 16.11 -4.18
N THR A 239 16.12 17.28 -3.55
CA THR A 239 17.11 18.34 -3.64
C THR A 239 18.42 17.95 -2.95
N LEU A 240 18.32 17.30 -1.78
CA LEU A 240 19.47 16.79 -1.04
C LEU A 240 20.22 15.73 -1.87
N PHE A 241 19.54 14.77 -2.46
CA PHE A 241 20.17 13.74 -3.30
C PHE A 241 20.86 14.34 -4.52
N ARG A 242 20.24 15.29 -5.22
CA ARG A 242 20.88 15.99 -6.34
C ARG A 242 22.15 16.74 -5.93
N SER A 243 22.18 17.26 -4.69
CA SER A 243 23.38 17.92 -4.15
C SER A 243 24.51 16.95 -3.82
N SER A 244 24.20 15.67 -3.61
CA SER A 244 25.20 14.61 -3.31
C SER A 244 25.75 13.91 -4.57
N GLU A 245 25.26 14.23 -5.76
CA GLU A 245 25.79 13.71 -7.04
C GLU A 245 27.07 14.40 -7.49
N TYR A 246 27.52 15.48 -6.85
CA TYR A 246 28.71 16.29 -7.13
C TYR A 246 29.75 16.19 -6.01
#